data_12bd44bb866ce90ad6e490f51cd06d1f
#
_entry.id   12bd44bb866ce90ad6e490f51cd06d1f
#
_cell.length_a   1.000
_cell.length_b   1.000
_cell.length_c   1.000
_cell.angle_alpha   90.00
_cell.angle_beta   90.00
_cell.angle_gamma   90.00
#
_symmetry.space_group_name_H-M   'P 1'
#
loop_
_entity.id
_entity.type
_entity.pdbx_description
1 polymer ?
#
loop_
_entity_poly.entity_id
_entity_poly.type
_entity_poly.pdbx_seq_one_letter_code
_entity_poly.pdbx_strand_id
1 'polypeptide(L)' 'MSNMKRWMAEVGLTHRQLAVQLHQSPASVTQKVNLHTHWQRRDCAVLREQYGLSADFVQDLIPYETAFPNGAQ' A
#
# COMPACT_ATOMS: atom_id res chain seq x y z
N MET A 1 7.38 3.93 -10.01
CA MET A 1 7.19 3.03 -8.85
C MET A 1 5.99 3.51 -8.08
N SER A 2 5.11 2.60 -7.64
CA SER A 2 3.94 3.01 -6.88
C SER A 2 4.28 3.36 -5.43
N ASN A 3 3.46 4.20 -4.81
CA ASN A 3 3.64 4.57 -3.41
C ASN A 3 3.65 3.32 -2.51
N MET A 4 2.74 2.40 -2.75
CA MET A 4 2.66 1.18 -1.94
C MET A 4 3.89 0.29 -2.12
N LYS A 5 4.41 0.18 -3.35
CA LYS A 5 5.60 -0.62 -3.59
C LYS A 5 6.80 -0.06 -2.82
N ARG A 6 6.99 1.25 -2.88
CA ARG A 6 8.08 1.92 -2.16
C ARG A 6 7.89 1.80 -0.64
N TRP A 7 6.68 2.08 -0.16
CA TRP A 7 6.39 2.02 1.26
C TRP A 7 6.63 0.62 1.84
N MET A 8 6.15 -0.41 1.15
CA MET A 8 6.33 -1.79 1.61
C MET A 8 7.80 -2.17 1.68
N ALA A 9 8.59 -1.75 0.70
CA ALA A 9 10.03 -2.00 0.72
C ALA A 9 10.71 -1.28 1.89
N GLU A 10 10.34 -0.04 2.16
CA GLU A 10 10.95 0.75 3.23
C GLU A 10 10.60 0.23 4.62
N VAL A 11 9.38 -0.23 4.85
CA VAL A 11 8.98 -0.77 6.15
C VAL A 11 9.22 -2.27 6.29
N GLY A 12 9.67 -2.93 5.22
CA GLY A 12 9.98 -4.36 5.26
C GLY A 12 8.75 -5.26 5.29
N LEU A 13 7.65 -4.84 4.66
CA LEU A 13 6.41 -5.60 4.62
C LEU A 13 6.33 -6.38 3.31
N THR A 14 6.14 -7.70 3.40
CA THR A 14 6.02 -8.55 2.21
C THR A 14 4.60 -8.55 1.67
N HIS A 15 4.46 -8.92 0.38
CA HIS A 15 3.13 -9.06 -0.24
C HIS A 15 2.29 -10.10 0.49
N ARG A 16 2.92 -11.19 0.94
CA ARG A 16 2.23 -12.24 1.69
C ARG A 16 1.69 -11.72 3.02
N GLN A 17 2.51 -10.96 3.75
CA GLN A 17 2.09 -10.38 5.02
C GLN A 17 0.91 -9.42 4.85
N LEU A 18 0.98 -8.57 3.83
CA LEU A 18 -0.12 -7.65 3.55
C LEU A 18 -1.37 -8.39 3.10
N ALA A 19 -1.21 -9.45 2.31
CA ALA A 19 -2.33 -10.25 1.84
C ALA A 19 -3.13 -10.84 3.00
N VAL A 20 -2.45 -11.31 4.05
CA VAL A 20 -3.11 -11.83 5.25
C VAL A 20 -3.99 -10.74 5.87
N GLN A 21 -3.49 -9.53 5.99
CA GLN A 21 -4.23 -8.43 6.60
C GLN A 21 -5.41 -7.99 5.76
N LEU A 22 -5.29 -8.05 4.44
CA LEU A 22 -6.35 -7.67 3.52
C LEU A 22 -7.31 -8.82 3.19
N HIS A 23 -7.07 -10.01 3.75
CA HIS A 23 -7.86 -11.22 3.46
C HIS A 23 -7.91 -11.53 1.97
N GLN A 24 -6.76 -11.44 1.30
CA GLN A 24 -6.62 -11.66 -0.13
C GLN A 24 -5.43 -12.58 -0.41
N SER A 25 -5.31 -13.04 -1.66
CA SER A 25 -4.14 -13.81 -2.06
C SER A 25 -2.92 -12.90 -2.26
N PRO A 26 -1.69 -13.41 -2.10
CA PRO A 26 -0.49 -12.64 -2.42
C PRO A 26 -0.47 -12.15 -3.87
N ALA A 27 -1.01 -12.94 -4.80
CA ALA A 27 -1.08 -12.56 -6.22
C ALA A 27 -1.97 -11.32 -6.41
N SER A 28 -3.10 -11.24 -5.70
CA SER A 28 -3.98 -10.08 -5.74
C SER A 28 -3.25 -8.82 -5.26
N VAL A 29 -2.52 -8.93 -4.15
CA VAL A 29 -1.73 -7.81 -3.62
C VAL A 29 -0.65 -7.39 -4.61
N THR A 30 0.05 -8.36 -5.20
CA THR A 30 1.11 -8.09 -6.18
C THR A 30 0.56 -7.27 -7.35
N GLN A 31 -0.61 -7.65 -7.86
CA GLN A 31 -1.21 -6.93 -8.99
C GLN A 31 -1.59 -5.50 -8.61
N LYS A 32 -2.11 -5.30 -7.40
CA LYS A 32 -2.45 -3.95 -6.92
C LYS A 32 -1.20 -3.10 -6.71
N VAL A 33 -0.16 -3.67 -6.10
CA VAL A 33 1.11 -2.97 -5.88
C VAL A 33 1.76 -2.56 -7.20
N ASN A 34 1.63 -3.39 -8.24
CA ASN A 34 2.17 -3.10 -9.57
C ASN A 34 1.21 -2.34 -10.47
N LEU A 35 0.09 -1.87 -9.93
CA LEU A 35 -0.90 -1.05 -10.62
C LEU A 35 -1.58 -1.76 -11.80
N HIS A 36 -1.60 -3.09 -11.79
CA HIS A 36 -2.34 -3.88 -12.78
C HIS A 36 -3.83 -3.94 -12.45
N THR A 37 -4.17 -3.82 -11.16
CA THR A 37 -5.55 -3.70 -10.68
C THR A 37 -5.62 -2.56 -9.66
N HIS A 38 -6.83 -2.04 -9.45
CA HIS A 38 -7.02 -0.93 -8.53
C HIS A 38 -7.13 -1.39 -7.08
N TRP A 39 -6.62 -0.56 -6.17
CA TRP A 39 -6.90 -0.70 -4.75
C TRP A 39 -8.38 -0.42 -4.52
N GLN A 40 -9.02 -1.28 -3.76
CA GLN A 40 -10.44 -1.13 -3.48
C GLN A 40 -10.66 -0.34 -2.19
N ARG A 41 -11.89 0.16 -2.03
CA ARG A 41 -12.24 0.98 -0.89
C ARG A 41 -11.95 0.27 0.44
N ARG A 42 -12.28 -1.01 0.54
CA ARG A 42 -12.02 -1.78 1.76
C ARG A 42 -10.54 -2.00 2.02
N ASP A 43 -9.73 -2.10 0.96
CA ASP A 43 -8.27 -2.19 1.11
C ASP A 43 -7.73 -0.92 1.75
N CYS A 44 -8.18 0.23 1.26
CA CYS A 44 -7.76 1.53 1.78
C CYS A 44 -8.20 1.71 3.23
N ALA A 45 -9.40 1.22 3.60
CA ALA A 45 -9.88 1.29 4.97
C ALA A 45 -8.98 0.50 5.92
N VAL A 46 -8.58 -0.70 5.53
CA VAL A 46 -7.67 -1.52 6.34
C VAL A 46 -6.30 -0.85 6.46
N LEU A 47 -5.77 -0.35 5.35
CA LEU A 47 -4.45 0.30 5.35
C LEU A 47 -4.44 1.56 6.20
N ARG A 48 -5.54 2.31 6.22
CA ARG A 48 -5.67 3.47 7.09
C ARG A 48 -5.73 3.06 8.55
N GLU A 49 -6.50 2.04 8.87
CA GLU A 49 -6.67 1.56 10.25
C GLU A 49 -5.39 0.97 10.80
N GLN A 50 -4.71 0.14 10.01
CA GLN A 50 -3.53 -0.59 10.46
C GLN A 50 -2.24 0.23 10.41
N TYR A 51 -2.11 1.11 9.43
CA TYR A 51 -0.84 1.80 9.16
C TYR A 51 -0.98 3.31 9.06
N GLY A 52 -2.17 3.86 9.16
CA GLY A 52 -2.38 5.29 9.04
C GLY A 52 -2.21 5.85 7.64
N LEU A 53 -2.27 5.01 6.61
CA LEU A 53 -2.11 5.44 5.22
C LEU A 53 -3.43 5.96 4.67
N SER A 54 -3.39 7.15 4.04
CA SER A 54 -4.58 7.70 3.40
C SER A 54 -4.89 6.98 2.10
N ALA A 55 -6.17 6.99 1.69
CA ALA A 55 -6.57 6.43 0.42
C ALA A 55 -5.88 7.12 -0.75
N ASP A 56 -5.65 8.43 -0.67
CA ASP A 56 -4.95 9.18 -1.70
C ASP A 56 -3.51 8.69 -1.85
N PHE A 57 -2.84 8.43 -0.74
CA PHE A 57 -1.48 7.87 -0.78
C PHE A 57 -1.47 6.48 -1.43
N VAL A 58 -2.37 5.61 -0.99
CA VAL A 58 -2.44 4.23 -1.47
C VAL A 58 -2.70 4.18 -2.98
N GLN A 59 -3.51 5.10 -3.49
CA GLN A 59 -3.90 5.15 -4.90
C GLN A 59 -2.99 6.02 -5.77
N ASP A 60 -1.87 6.48 -5.22
CA ASP A 60 -0.92 7.34 -5.96
C ASP A 60 -1.50 8.67 -6.41
N LEU A 61 -2.47 9.19 -5.68
CA LEU A 61 -3.07 10.50 -5.97
C LEU A 61 -2.27 11.66 -5.39
N ILE A 62 -1.33 11.37 -4.49
CA ILE A 62 -0.38 12.33 -3.94
C ILE A 62 1.03 11.78 -4.07
N PRO A 63 2.06 12.64 -4.12
CA PRO A 63 3.45 12.18 -4.13
C PRO A 63 3.80 11.47 -2.83
N TYR A 64 4.74 10.52 -2.92
CA TYR A 64 5.23 9.79 -1.76
C TYR A 64 5.73 10.73 -0.66
N GLU A 65 6.47 11.76 -1.04
CA GLU A 65 7.09 12.69 -0.13
C GLU A 65 6.07 13.53 0.66
N THR A 66 4.84 13.64 0.18
CA THR A 66 3.77 14.33 0.91
C THR A 66 3.48 13.62 2.23
N ALA A 67 3.45 12.29 2.23
CA ALA A 67 3.20 11.49 3.43
C ALA A 67 4.49 11.20 4.20
N PHE A 68 5.59 10.99 3.50
CA PHE A 68 6.86 10.59 4.08
C PHE A 68 8.00 11.43 3.54
N PRO A 69 8.14 12.69 4.01
CA PRO A 69 9.18 13.59 3.49
C PRO A 69 10.60 13.06 3.65
N ASN A 70 10.83 12.24 4.66
CA ASN A 70 12.16 11.67 4.97
C ASN A 70 12.16 10.14 4.82
N GLY A 71 11.20 9.60 4.06
CA GLY A 71 11.04 8.16 3.94
C GLY A 71 10.17 7.59 5.07
N ALA A 72 9.81 6.32 4.96
CA ALA A 72 8.89 5.64 5.90
C ALA A 72 9.61 4.97 7.06
N GLN A 73 10.93 5.03 7.09
CA GLN A 73 11.74 4.47 8.18
C GLN A 73 12.31 5.56 9.05
#